data_5a6ad80023cdd5a33d55a31b5778744f
#
_entry.id   5a6ad80023cdd5a33d55a31b5778744f
#
_cell.length_a   1.000
_cell.length_b   1.000
_cell.length_c   1.000
_cell.angle_alpha   90.00
_cell.angle_beta   90.00
_cell.angle_gamma   90.00
#
_symmetry.space_group_name_H-M   'P 1'
#
loop_
_entity.id
_entity.type
_entity.pdbx_description
1 polymer ?
#
loop_
_entity_poly.entity_id
_entity_poly.type
_entity_poly.pdbx_seq_one_letter_code
_entity_poly.pdbx_strand_id
1 'polypeptide(L)'
;MLKWLERLEDELFQKSRSMGPPWGATLRWLRYPAALIRDWLQGDLNTRATSLAYTTLLSLVPLMVFSFAILKGLGARGDLRFILHEFFRPMGAAATELTESVLQFVANMRGELLGSIGLAFLVYTVITTIQKVEASFNFVWRVERPRSFGRRFTEYLSVMILGPILLAVAIGLLGSAEHSPFAQWLHAVAPLAVMLGILGRVMPYAIVTVVFTVMYSFIPNTRVQFRAALIGGVTAGIIWALVGKVFTAVILYSSQMVAVYTGFAIVLTTLIWVYLSWLILLIGAQLAFYLQFPQYLRHGHGSIELSESDREHAGLSVMYLIGRDYAAGKGYWNAGRLAAELDIPGIALAPVLARLERGGLIVATGKEQFVPGRDPAGILLTDILDALRNLRIGRLAVEVHPVPAAIHVMSGVETAMRQRLGTQSLKDLIAADT
;
A
#
# COMPACT_ATOMS: atom_id res chain seq x y z
N MET A 1 -19.87 7.64 -15.03
CA MET A 1 -19.84 7.50 -13.57
C MET A 1 -18.63 8.21 -12.96
N LEU A 2 -17.40 8.02 -13.48
CA LEU A 2 -16.18 8.72 -13.02
C LEU A 2 -16.28 10.25 -13.09
N LYS A 3 -16.72 10.82 -14.22
CA LYS A 3 -16.90 12.28 -14.39
C LYS A 3 -17.88 12.93 -13.39
N TRP A 4 -18.87 12.18 -12.92
CA TRP A 4 -19.81 12.65 -11.90
C TRP A 4 -19.16 12.67 -10.52
N LEU A 5 -18.35 11.65 -10.20
CA LEU A 5 -17.57 11.60 -8.96
C LEU A 5 -16.51 12.70 -8.89
N GLU A 6 -15.81 12.97 -9.98
CA GLU A 6 -14.86 14.08 -10.09
C GLU A 6 -15.53 15.42 -9.80
N ARG A 7 -16.73 15.66 -10.35
CA ARG A 7 -17.52 16.88 -10.05
C ARG A 7 -17.94 16.95 -8.59
N LEU A 8 -18.39 15.84 -7.99
CA LEU A 8 -18.74 15.78 -6.57
C LEU A 8 -17.53 16.05 -5.68
N GLU A 9 -16.37 15.50 -6.02
CA GLU A 9 -15.14 15.77 -5.30
C GLU A 9 -14.76 17.25 -5.38
N ASP A 10 -14.77 17.84 -6.57
CA ASP A 10 -14.47 19.26 -6.75
C ASP A 10 -15.44 20.15 -5.95
N GLU A 11 -16.73 19.84 -5.96
CA GLU A 11 -17.72 20.54 -5.12
C GLU A 11 -17.45 20.36 -3.62
N LEU A 12 -17.14 19.16 -3.16
CA LEU A 12 -16.79 18.88 -1.76
C LEU A 12 -15.51 19.63 -1.34
N PHE A 13 -14.53 19.72 -2.23
CA PHE A 13 -13.29 20.46 -1.98
C PHE A 13 -13.52 21.97 -1.93
N GLN A 14 -14.32 22.53 -2.84
CA GLN A 14 -14.63 23.97 -2.88
C GLN A 14 -15.54 24.37 -1.69
N LYS A 15 -16.64 23.66 -1.48
CA LYS A 15 -17.60 23.96 -0.39
C LYS A 15 -16.99 23.83 1.01
N SER A 16 -16.08 22.88 1.21
CA SER A 16 -15.44 22.69 2.52
C SER A 16 -14.41 23.77 2.87
N ARG A 17 -13.90 24.53 1.88
CA ARG A 17 -13.06 25.71 2.10
C ARG A 17 -13.88 26.97 2.40
N SER A 18 -15.08 27.06 1.84
CA SER A 18 -15.94 28.23 1.96
C SER A 18 -16.88 28.22 3.17
N MET A 19 -17.16 27.04 3.75
CA MET A 19 -18.05 26.88 4.90
C MET A 19 -17.27 26.89 6.23
N GLY A 20 -17.71 27.73 7.17
CA GLY A 20 -17.20 27.77 8.54
C GLY A 20 -17.54 26.51 9.36
N PRO A 21 -16.93 26.33 10.56
CA PRO A 21 -17.29 25.24 11.47
C PRO A 21 -18.75 25.39 11.96
N PRO A 22 -19.54 24.27 12.15
CA PRO A 22 -19.11 22.86 12.15
C PRO A 22 -19.20 22.14 10.79
N TRP A 23 -19.94 22.68 9.83
CA TRP A 23 -20.26 22.03 8.55
C TRP A 23 -19.02 21.76 7.68
N GLY A 24 -18.03 22.66 7.71
CA GLY A 24 -16.77 22.47 7.00
C GLY A 24 -15.92 21.30 7.56
N ALA A 25 -16.10 20.93 8.82
CA ALA A 25 -15.42 19.76 9.40
C ALA A 25 -16.04 18.45 8.91
N THR A 26 -17.38 18.37 8.89
CA THR A 26 -18.11 17.19 8.40
C THR A 26 -17.84 16.93 6.92
N LEU A 27 -17.84 17.99 6.10
CA LEU A 27 -17.50 17.90 4.68
C LEU A 27 -16.05 17.44 4.44
N ARG A 28 -15.11 17.79 5.32
CA ARG A 28 -13.73 17.30 5.25
C ARG A 28 -13.64 15.80 5.45
N TRP A 29 -14.40 15.21 6.33
CA TRP A 29 -14.43 13.76 6.54
C TRP A 29 -15.08 13.00 5.38
N LEU A 30 -16.07 13.57 4.71
CA LEU A 30 -16.73 12.98 3.53
C LEU A 30 -15.80 12.85 2.31
N ARG A 31 -14.68 13.58 2.27
CA ARG A 31 -13.69 13.46 1.21
C ARG A 31 -12.98 12.11 1.19
N TYR A 32 -12.76 11.49 2.37
CA TYR A 32 -12.08 10.19 2.45
C TYR A 32 -12.86 9.07 1.78
N PRO A 33 -14.15 8.82 2.10
CA PRO A 33 -14.93 7.83 1.39
C PRO A 33 -15.10 8.15 -0.11
N ALA A 34 -15.24 9.42 -0.50
CA ALA A 34 -15.34 9.80 -1.90
C ALA A 34 -14.06 9.42 -2.67
N ALA A 35 -12.88 9.75 -2.12
CA ALA A 35 -11.60 9.39 -2.71
C ALA A 35 -11.40 7.85 -2.78
N LEU A 36 -11.80 7.11 -1.73
CA LEU A 36 -11.73 5.65 -1.72
C LEU A 36 -12.62 5.01 -2.78
N ILE A 37 -13.85 5.52 -2.96
CA ILE A 37 -14.78 5.05 -4.00
C ILE A 37 -14.21 5.34 -5.38
N ARG A 38 -13.64 6.52 -5.61
CA ARG A 38 -12.97 6.86 -6.86
C ARG A 38 -11.86 5.87 -7.19
N ASP A 39 -10.92 5.65 -6.23
CA ASP A 39 -9.77 4.76 -6.43
C ASP A 39 -10.19 3.31 -6.65
N TRP A 40 -11.25 2.88 -5.97
CA TRP A 40 -11.85 1.57 -6.21
C TRP A 40 -12.41 1.43 -7.63
N LEU A 41 -13.10 2.47 -8.13
CA LEU A 41 -13.68 2.49 -9.48
C LEU A 41 -12.63 2.64 -10.58
N GLN A 42 -11.46 3.19 -10.30
CA GLN A 42 -10.32 3.23 -11.23
C GLN A 42 -9.78 1.83 -11.54
N GLY A 43 -10.03 0.83 -10.68
CA GLY A 43 -9.77 -0.57 -10.94
C GLY A 43 -8.41 -1.10 -10.50
N ASP A 44 -7.44 -0.25 -10.18
CA ASP A 44 -6.09 -0.68 -9.79
C ASP A 44 -6.09 -1.54 -8.52
N LEU A 45 -6.88 -1.16 -7.51
CA LEU A 45 -7.04 -1.94 -6.29
C LEU A 45 -7.70 -3.29 -6.56
N ASN A 46 -8.69 -3.34 -7.47
CA ASN A 46 -9.37 -4.56 -7.88
C ASN A 46 -8.41 -5.54 -8.54
N THR A 47 -7.59 -5.05 -9.48
CA THR A 47 -6.59 -5.87 -10.19
C THR A 47 -5.58 -6.47 -9.20
N ARG A 48 -5.12 -5.69 -8.23
CA ARG A 48 -4.20 -6.17 -7.18
C ARG A 48 -4.86 -7.16 -6.25
N ALA A 49 -6.08 -6.88 -5.79
CA ALA A 49 -6.84 -7.78 -4.94
C ALA A 49 -7.08 -9.14 -5.64
N THR A 50 -7.44 -9.13 -6.93
CA THR A 50 -7.59 -10.35 -7.75
C THR A 50 -6.29 -11.13 -7.87
N SER A 51 -5.17 -10.44 -8.16
CA SER A 51 -3.85 -11.07 -8.23
C SER A 51 -3.41 -11.69 -6.91
N LEU A 52 -3.69 -11.00 -5.78
CA LEU A 52 -3.41 -11.50 -4.44
C LEU A 52 -4.31 -12.70 -4.09
N ALA A 53 -5.60 -12.63 -4.40
CA ALA A 53 -6.54 -13.73 -4.14
C ALA A 53 -6.11 -15.00 -4.89
N TYR A 54 -5.83 -14.90 -6.17
CA TYR A 54 -5.35 -16.03 -6.97
C TYR A 54 -4.04 -16.62 -6.41
N THR A 55 -3.08 -15.76 -6.09
CA THR A 55 -1.78 -16.22 -5.56
C THR A 55 -1.93 -16.84 -4.17
N THR A 56 -2.80 -16.28 -3.31
CA THR A 56 -3.11 -16.84 -1.99
C THR A 56 -3.70 -18.24 -2.10
N LEU A 57 -4.67 -18.45 -2.99
CA LEU A 57 -5.24 -19.78 -3.21
C LEU A 57 -4.21 -20.78 -3.74
N LEU A 58 -3.36 -20.35 -4.68
CA LEU A 58 -2.31 -21.20 -5.22
C LEU A 58 -1.26 -21.57 -4.15
N SER A 59 -0.94 -20.65 -3.25
CA SER A 59 0.04 -20.86 -2.18
C SER A 59 -0.54 -21.53 -0.94
N LEU A 60 -1.86 -21.60 -0.82
CA LEU A 60 -2.54 -22.15 0.36
C LEU A 60 -2.12 -23.59 0.63
N VAL A 61 -2.11 -24.45 -0.40
CA VAL A 61 -1.74 -25.86 -0.28
C VAL A 61 -0.27 -26.03 0.14
N PRO A 62 0.73 -25.44 -0.58
CA PRO A 62 2.12 -25.52 -0.14
C PRO A 62 2.34 -24.96 1.27
N LEU A 63 1.71 -23.83 1.60
CA LEU A 63 1.86 -23.20 2.92
C LEU A 63 1.30 -24.06 4.05
N MET A 64 0.14 -24.68 3.83
CA MET A 64 -0.46 -25.61 4.81
C MET A 64 0.44 -26.81 5.06
N VAL A 65 0.96 -27.43 4.00
CA VAL A 65 1.88 -28.56 4.10
C VAL A 65 3.11 -28.19 4.90
N PHE A 66 3.69 -27.03 4.63
CA PHE A 66 4.86 -26.55 5.35
C PHE A 66 4.57 -26.23 6.82
N SER A 67 3.47 -25.52 7.08
CA SER A 67 3.04 -25.20 8.46
C SER A 67 2.78 -26.49 9.25
N PHE A 68 2.13 -27.47 8.64
CA PHE A 68 1.89 -28.76 9.26
C PHE A 68 3.19 -29.52 9.56
N ALA A 69 4.16 -29.51 8.62
CA ALA A 69 5.45 -30.14 8.83
C ALA A 69 6.21 -29.53 10.01
N ILE A 70 6.21 -28.19 10.13
CA ILE A 70 6.81 -27.47 11.27
C ILE A 70 6.10 -27.84 12.57
N LEU A 71 4.77 -27.72 12.62
CA LEU A 71 3.98 -27.99 13.83
C LEU A 71 4.13 -29.44 14.28
N LYS A 72 4.12 -30.40 13.35
CA LYS A 72 4.37 -31.81 13.64
C LYS A 72 5.78 -32.04 14.20
N GLY A 73 6.80 -31.36 13.63
CA GLY A 73 8.17 -31.38 14.12
C GLY A 73 8.32 -30.81 15.54
N LEU A 74 7.49 -29.84 15.90
CA LEU A 74 7.44 -29.24 17.25
C LEU A 74 6.55 -30.03 18.23
N GLY A 75 5.94 -31.15 17.82
CA GLY A 75 5.08 -31.99 18.67
C GLY A 75 3.66 -31.44 18.87
N ALA A 76 3.25 -30.39 18.17
CA ALA A 76 1.89 -29.87 18.23
C ALA A 76 0.91 -30.85 17.53
N ARG A 77 0.07 -31.51 18.30
CA ARG A 77 -0.95 -32.44 17.82
C ARG A 77 -2.33 -31.84 18.10
N GLY A 78 -3.05 -31.43 17.05
CA GLY A 78 -4.49 -31.20 17.17
C GLY A 78 -5.04 -29.83 16.73
N ASP A 79 -4.24 -28.77 16.70
CA ASP A 79 -4.78 -27.41 16.62
C ASP A 79 -5.00 -26.87 15.18
N LEU A 80 -4.55 -27.59 14.15
CA LEU A 80 -4.72 -27.16 12.77
C LEU A 80 -6.19 -27.12 12.33
N ARG A 81 -7.00 -28.04 12.87
CA ARG A 81 -8.44 -28.11 12.61
C ARG A 81 -9.15 -26.83 13.05
N PHE A 82 -8.82 -26.32 14.23
CA PHE A 82 -9.41 -25.09 14.77
C PHE A 82 -9.06 -23.88 13.90
N ILE A 83 -7.80 -23.75 13.50
CA ILE A 83 -7.34 -22.62 12.65
C ILE A 83 -8.04 -22.63 11.30
N LEU A 84 -8.08 -23.78 10.65
CA LEU A 84 -8.73 -23.96 9.35
C LEU A 84 -10.23 -23.70 9.44
N HIS A 85 -10.87 -24.23 10.46
CA HIS A 85 -12.29 -24.04 10.68
C HIS A 85 -12.63 -22.56 10.91
N GLU A 86 -11.83 -21.84 11.71
CA GLU A 86 -12.04 -20.42 11.96
C GLU A 86 -11.77 -19.56 10.69
N PHE A 87 -10.77 -19.92 9.89
CA PHE A 87 -10.50 -19.29 8.60
C PHE A 87 -11.67 -19.46 7.61
N PHE A 88 -12.23 -20.68 7.56
CA PHE A 88 -13.36 -20.98 6.69
C PHE A 88 -14.73 -20.67 7.31
N ARG A 89 -14.80 -20.24 8.55
CA ARG A 89 -16.04 -19.93 9.28
C ARG A 89 -17.03 -19.04 8.52
N PRO A 90 -16.60 -18.00 7.75
CA PRO A 90 -17.52 -17.22 6.93
C PRO A 90 -18.26 -18.02 5.84
N MET A 91 -17.80 -19.23 5.53
CA MET A 91 -18.42 -20.13 4.56
C MET A 91 -19.54 -21.02 5.15
N GLY A 92 -19.91 -20.79 6.41
CA GLY A 92 -21.02 -21.50 7.05
C GLY A 92 -20.83 -23.01 7.08
N ALA A 93 -21.83 -23.78 6.62
CA ALA A 93 -21.79 -25.24 6.61
C ALA A 93 -20.63 -25.85 5.82
N ALA A 94 -20.16 -25.16 4.76
CA ALA A 94 -19.01 -25.60 3.97
C ALA A 94 -17.67 -25.52 4.72
N ALA A 95 -17.59 -24.76 5.79
CA ALA A 95 -16.36 -24.61 6.58
C ALA A 95 -15.85 -25.93 7.13
N THR A 96 -16.73 -26.79 7.60
CA THR A 96 -16.39 -28.11 8.16
C THR A 96 -15.87 -29.04 7.05
N GLU A 97 -16.57 -29.11 5.93
CA GLU A 97 -16.19 -29.95 4.78
C GLU A 97 -14.84 -29.54 4.18
N LEU A 98 -14.61 -28.23 4.01
CA LEU A 98 -13.34 -27.70 3.58
C LEU A 98 -12.20 -28.01 4.53
N THR A 99 -12.45 -27.84 5.82
CA THR A 99 -11.47 -28.16 6.87
C THR A 99 -11.06 -29.62 6.80
N GLU A 100 -12.02 -30.54 6.73
CA GLU A 100 -11.74 -31.98 6.64
C GLU A 100 -11.04 -32.34 5.33
N SER A 101 -11.48 -31.79 4.20
CA SER A 101 -10.85 -32.04 2.90
C SER A 101 -9.39 -31.60 2.88
N VAL A 102 -9.08 -30.44 3.45
CA VAL A 102 -7.71 -29.95 3.59
C VAL A 102 -6.89 -30.82 4.52
N LEU A 103 -7.44 -31.21 5.67
CA LEU A 103 -6.74 -32.08 6.62
C LEU A 103 -6.46 -33.48 6.02
N GLN A 104 -7.42 -34.06 5.31
CA GLN A 104 -7.23 -35.33 4.59
C GLN A 104 -6.18 -35.20 3.47
N PHE A 105 -6.20 -34.13 2.71
CA PHE A 105 -5.18 -33.88 1.69
C PHE A 105 -3.78 -33.82 2.30
N VAL A 106 -3.60 -33.08 3.40
CA VAL A 106 -2.32 -32.98 4.12
C VAL A 106 -1.91 -34.31 4.75
N ALA A 107 -2.86 -35.05 5.34
CA ALA A 107 -2.58 -36.36 5.95
C ALA A 107 -2.17 -37.42 4.92
N ASN A 108 -2.75 -37.38 3.74
CA ASN A 108 -2.47 -38.30 2.64
C ASN A 108 -1.18 -37.96 1.86
N MET A 109 -0.60 -36.78 2.09
CA MET A 109 0.70 -36.43 1.50
C MET A 109 1.82 -37.30 2.07
N ARG A 110 2.33 -38.22 1.26
CA ARG A 110 3.50 -39.02 1.61
C ARG A 110 4.72 -38.11 1.69
N GLY A 111 5.59 -38.35 2.69
CA GLY A 111 6.81 -37.55 2.90
C GLY A 111 7.77 -37.54 1.71
N GLU A 112 7.63 -38.47 0.77
CA GLU A 112 8.41 -38.57 -0.47
C GLU A 112 8.12 -37.43 -1.47
N LEU A 113 6.90 -36.86 -1.47
CA LEU A 113 6.53 -35.67 -2.28
C LEU A 113 7.10 -34.36 -1.73
N LEU A 114 7.58 -34.37 -0.49
CA LEU A 114 8.34 -33.27 0.13
C LEU A 114 9.83 -33.32 -0.24
N GLY A 115 10.21 -34.07 -1.27
CA GLY A 115 11.54 -34.05 -1.84
C GLY A 115 11.96 -32.63 -2.28
N SER A 116 13.21 -32.48 -2.64
CA SER A 116 13.83 -31.17 -2.96
C SER A 116 13.02 -30.29 -3.92
N ILE A 117 12.31 -30.89 -4.87
CA ILE A 117 11.45 -30.17 -5.84
C ILE A 117 10.21 -29.56 -5.17
N GLY A 118 9.54 -30.31 -4.29
CA GLY A 118 8.36 -29.82 -3.55
C GLY A 118 8.72 -28.68 -2.60
N LEU A 119 9.86 -28.79 -1.91
CA LEU A 119 10.37 -27.73 -1.04
C LEU A 119 10.77 -26.49 -1.84
N ALA A 120 11.43 -26.65 -3.00
CA ALA A 120 11.79 -25.54 -3.87
C ALA A 120 10.55 -24.82 -4.40
N PHE A 121 9.52 -25.56 -4.83
CA PHE A 121 8.24 -25.00 -5.28
C PHE A 121 7.52 -24.26 -4.16
N LEU A 122 7.53 -24.78 -2.94
CA LEU A 122 6.96 -24.14 -1.76
C LEU A 122 7.67 -22.81 -1.46
N VAL A 123 8.99 -22.82 -1.38
CA VAL A 123 9.79 -21.61 -1.13
C VAL A 123 9.52 -20.57 -2.23
N TYR A 124 9.50 -20.99 -3.49
CA TYR A 124 9.17 -20.12 -4.62
C TYR A 124 7.78 -19.48 -4.49
N THR A 125 6.75 -20.27 -4.18
CA THR A 125 5.37 -19.78 -4.06
C THR A 125 5.21 -18.82 -2.89
N VAL A 126 5.81 -19.10 -1.75
CA VAL A 126 5.78 -18.22 -0.57
C VAL A 126 6.49 -16.90 -0.88
N ILE A 127 7.70 -16.95 -1.43
CA ILE A 127 8.45 -15.73 -1.80
C ILE A 127 7.65 -14.89 -2.79
N THR A 128 7.09 -15.51 -3.83
CA THR A 128 6.30 -14.82 -4.85
C THR A 128 5.05 -14.17 -4.25
N THR A 129 4.36 -14.86 -3.33
CA THR A 129 3.18 -14.32 -2.64
C THR A 129 3.54 -13.10 -1.81
N ILE A 130 4.60 -13.18 -0.99
CA ILE A 130 5.04 -12.06 -0.16
C ILE A 130 5.49 -10.87 -1.02
N GLN A 131 6.20 -11.12 -2.13
CA GLN A 131 6.59 -10.07 -3.08
C GLN A 131 5.37 -9.36 -3.69
N LYS A 132 4.31 -10.10 -4.05
CA LYS A 132 3.07 -9.51 -4.56
C LYS A 132 2.32 -8.70 -3.49
N VAL A 133 2.31 -9.19 -2.26
CA VAL A 133 1.74 -8.44 -1.11
C VAL A 133 2.51 -7.14 -0.93
N GLU A 134 3.85 -7.20 -0.79
CA GLU A 134 4.70 -6.02 -0.66
C GLU A 134 4.51 -5.04 -1.83
N ALA A 135 4.48 -5.53 -3.06
CA ALA A 135 4.27 -4.70 -4.25
C ALA A 135 2.91 -4.00 -4.24
N SER A 136 1.87 -4.67 -3.73
CA SER A 136 0.53 -4.10 -3.62
C SER A 136 0.46 -3.01 -2.55
N PHE A 137 1.11 -3.22 -1.41
CA PHE A 137 1.22 -2.21 -0.36
C PHE A 137 2.09 -1.03 -0.79
N ASN A 138 3.24 -1.28 -1.39
CA ASN A 138 4.12 -0.24 -1.91
C ASN A 138 3.41 0.62 -2.97
N PHE A 139 2.54 0.03 -3.79
CA PHE A 139 1.69 0.78 -4.71
C PHE A 139 0.74 1.72 -3.96
N VAL A 140 0.02 1.23 -2.94
CA VAL A 140 -0.87 2.06 -2.12
C VAL A 140 -0.11 3.22 -1.48
N TRP A 141 1.08 2.94 -0.93
CA TRP A 141 1.94 3.93 -0.28
C TRP A 141 2.84 4.71 -1.23
N ARG A 142 2.70 4.49 -2.55
CA ARG A 142 3.44 5.19 -3.61
C ARG A 142 4.95 5.12 -3.45
N VAL A 143 5.46 3.95 -3.06
CA VAL A 143 6.88 3.68 -2.90
C VAL A 143 7.45 3.14 -4.21
N GLU A 144 8.32 3.91 -4.85
CA GLU A 144 8.91 3.55 -6.16
C GLU A 144 10.10 2.59 -6.04
N ARG A 145 10.85 2.65 -4.92
CA ARG A 145 12.06 1.85 -4.73
C ARG A 145 11.77 0.60 -3.89
N PRO A 146 11.85 -0.59 -4.47
CA PRO A 146 11.73 -1.82 -3.70
C PRO A 146 12.95 -2.02 -2.79
N ARG A 147 12.78 -2.72 -1.66
CA ARG A 147 13.88 -3.12 -0.76
C ARG A 147 14.93 -4.00 -1.47
N SER A 148 16.17 -4.01 -0.98
CA SER A 148 17.21 -4.91 -1.50
C SER A 148 16.85 -6.38 -1.29
N PHE A 149 17.18 -7.24 -2.24
CA PHE A 149 16.81 -8.66 -2.25
C PHE A 149 17.27 -9.42 -0.98
N GLY A 150 18.49 -9.18 -0.50
CA GLY A 150 19.02 -9.88 0.67
C GLY A 150 18.24 -9.60 1.96
N ARG A 151 17.85 -8.34 2.21
CA ARG A 151 17.04 -7.97 3.36
C ARG A 151 15.62 -8.57 3.29
N ARG A 152 15.02 -8.58 2.11
CA ARG A 152 13.72 -9.23 1.85
C ARG A 152 13.76 -10.72 2.20
N PHE A 153 14.78 -11.43 1.73
CA PHE A 153 14.88 -12.87 1.96
C PHE A 153 14.91 -13.22 3.44
N THR A 154 15.70 -12.50 4.25
CA THR A 154 15.76 -12.73 5.70
C THR A 154 14.45 -12.41 6.41
N GLU A 155 13.81 -11.28 6.05
CA GLU A 155 12.52 -10.89 6.62
C GLU A 155 11.42 -11.91 6.27
N TYR A 156 11.38 -12.38 5.01
CA TYR A 156 10.39 -13.35 4.54
C TYR A 156 10.59 -14.73 5.16
N LEU A 157 11.83 -15.19 5.25
CA LEU A 157 12.15 -16.44 5.90
C LEU A 157 11.76 -16.41 7.39
N SER A 158 11.98 -15.29 8.06
CA SER A 158 11.55 -15.10 9.45
C SER A 158 10.04 -15.19 9.60
N VAL A 159 9.26 -14.52 8.76
CA VAL A 159 7.78 -14.60 8.77
C VAL A 159 7.30 -16.03 8.48
N MET A 160 7.94 -16.71 7.53
CA MET A 160 7.58 -18.08 7.14
C MET A 160 7.81 -19.10 8.26
N ILE A 161 8.88 -18.93 9.03
CA ILE A 161 9.21 -19.84 10.14
C ILE A 161 8.49 -19.44 11.43
N LEU A 162 8.53 -18.15 11.79
CA LEU A 162 7.95 -17.67 13.04
C LEU A 162 6.43 -17.59 13.00
N GLY A 163 5.83 -17.33 11.82
CA GLY A 163 4.38 -17.23 11.66
C GLY A 163 3.61 -18.44 12.21
N PRO A 164 3.88 -19.66 11.71
CA PRO A 164 3.23 -20.88 12.24
C PRO A 164 3.50 -21.11 13.71
N ILE A 165 4.72 -20.83 14.19
CA ILE A 165 5.10 -21.02 15.61
C ILE A 165 4.32 -20.05 16.50
N LEU A 166 4.28 -18.76 16.14
CA LEU A 166 3.52 -17.76 16.90
C LEU A 166 2.02 -18.06 16.91
N LEU A 167 1.50 -18.54 15.78
CA LEU A 167 0.10 -18.94 15.66
C LEU A 167 -0.21 -20.14 16.58
N ALA A 168 0.65 -21.17 16.60
CA ALA A 168 0.50 -22.32 17.48
C ALA A 168 0.56 -21.92 18.96
N VAL A 169 1.51 -21.05 19.33
CA VAL A 169 1.62 -20.53 20.71
C VAL A 169 0.37 -19.72 21.07
N ALA A 170 -0.11 -18.84 20.19
CA ALA A 170 -1.32 -18.05 20.44
C ALA A 170 -2.55 -18.94 20.68
N ILE A 171 -2.73 -19.98 19.84
CA ILE A 171 -3.84 -20.94 19.99
C ILE A 171 -3.69 -21.76 21.25
N GLY A 172 -2.49 -22.26 21.56
CA GLY A 172 -2.23 -23.02 22.77
C GLY A 172 -2.52 -22.20 24.03
N LEU A 173 -2.15 -20.92 24.04
CA LEU A 173 -2.47 -20.02 25.15
C LEU A 173 -3.97 -19.74 25.27
N LEU A 174 -4.67 -19.52 24.16
CA LEU A 174 -6.13 -19.32 24.17
C LEU A 174 -6.87 -20.56 24.63
N GLY A 175 -6.51 -21.75 24.12
CA GLY A 175 -7.12 -23.01 24.53
C GLY A 175 -6.85 -23.37 25.99
N SER A 176 -5.66 -23.11 26.51
CA SER A 176 -5.35 -23.35 27.94
C SER A 176 -6.06 -22.34 28.86
N ALA A 177 -6.27 -21.12 28.39
CA ALA A 177 -6.98 -20.07 29.15
C ALA A 177 -8.46 -20.46 29.40
N GLU A 178 -9.15 -21.03 28.40
CA GLU A 178 -10.56 -21.45 28.53
C GLU A 178 -10.77 -22.56 29.55
N HIS A 179 -9.79 -23.46 29.73
CA HIS A 179 -9.87 -24.60 30.66
C HIS A 179 -9.23 -24.30 32.02
N SER A 180 -8.76 -23.09 32.26
CA SER A 180 -8.12 -22.75 33.53
C SER A 180 -9.16 -22.63 34.66
N PRO A 181 -8.81 -23.04 35.92
CA PRO A 181 -9.67 -22.81 37.09
C PRO A 181 -10.04 -21.34 37.27
N PHE A 182 -9.17 -20.43 36.83
CA PHE A 182 -9.38 -18.98 36.84
C PHE A 182 -10.51 -18.57 35.88
N ALA A 183 -10.56 -19.12 34.67
CA ALA A 183 -11.65 -18.86 33.73
C ALA A 183 -12.98 -19.39 34.24
N GLN A 184 -13.00 -20.58 34.85
CA GLN A 184 -14.19 -21.15 35.45
C GLN A 184 -14.69 -20.27 36.60
N TRP A 185 -13.82 -19.76 37.46
CA TRP A 185 -14.16 -18.81 38.51
C TRP A 185 -14.71 -17.51 37.96
N LEU A 186 -14.09 -16.98 36.89
CA LEU A 186 -14.57 -15.76 36.22
C LEU A 186 -15.99 -15.94 35.64
N HIS A 187 -16.30 -17.12 35.10
CA HIS A 187 -17.63 -17.44 34.57
C HIS A 187 -18.68 -17.62 35.68
N ALA A 188 -18.27 -17.92 36.90
CA ALA A 188 -19.18 -18.05 38.03
C ALA A 188 -19.71 -16.71 38.57
N VAL A 189 -19.02 -15.58 38.25
CA VAL A 189 -19.42 -14.23 38.68
C VAL A 189 -20.26 -13.60 37.57
N ALA A 190 -21.59 -13.46 37.77
CA ALA A 190 -22.56 -13.03 36.75
C ALA A 190 -22.16 -11.79 35.94
N PRO A 191 -21.70 -10.65 36.50
CA PRO A 191 -21.28 -9.49 35.70
C PRO A 191 -20.01 -9.74 34.86
N LEU A 192 -19.07 -10.57 35.34
CA LEU A 192 -17.87 -10.96 34.61
C LEU A 192 -18.20 -11.92 33.48
N ALA A 193 -19.12 -12.86 33.67
CA ALA A 193 -19.56 -13.77 32.61
C ALA A 193 -20.17 -13.03 31.42
N VAL A 194 -20.96 -11.97 31.65
CA VAL A 194 -21.49 -11.12 30.58
C VAL A 194 -20.35 -10.38 29.86
N MET A 195 -19.41 -9.81 30.61
CA MET A 195 -18.25 -9.10 30.05
C MET A 195 -17.36 -10.04 29.22
N LEU A 196 -17.08 -11.25 29.71
CA LEU A 196 -16.34 -12.27 28.97
C LEU A 196 -17.09 -12.74 27.72
N GLY A 197 -18.42 -12.87 27.79
CA GLY A 197 -19.24 -13.19 26.62
C GLY A 197 -19.19 -12.10 25.54
N ILE A 198 -19.19 -10.83 25.92
CA ILE A 198 -18.99 -9.70 25.00
C ILE A 198 -17.57 -9.71 24.44
N LEU A 199 -16.57 -9.87 25.30
CA LEU A 199 -15.16 -9.93 24.92
C LEU A 199 -14.91 -11.08 23.94
N GLY A 200 -15.43 -12.28 24.18
CA GLY A 200 -15.32 -13.41 23.27
C GLY A 200 -15.96 -13.17 21.90
N ARG A 201 -17.06 -12.40 21.85
CA ARG A 201 -17.70 -12.01 20.57
C ARG A 201 -16.93 -10.94 19.82
N VAL A 202 -16.23 -10.04 20.51
CA VAL A 202 -15.47 -8.92 19.91
C VAL A 202 -14.04 -9.34 19.55
N MET A 203 -13.48 -10.29 20.29
CA MET A 203 -12.08 -10.73 20.17
C MET A 203 -11.66 -11.12 18.73
N PRO A 204 -12.42 -11.91 17.96
CA PRO A 204 -12.05 -12.26 16.59
C PRO A 204 -11.88 -11.01 15.70
N TYR A 205 -12.78 -10.03 15.85
CA TYR A 205 -12.72 -8.79 15.10
C TYR A 205 -11.57 -7.89 15.55
N ALA A 206 -11.29 -7.89 16.86
CA ALA A 206 -10.12 -7.19 17.41
C ALA A 206 -8.81 -7.77 16.87
N ILE A 207 -8.70 -9.10 16.78
CA ILE A 207 -7.53 -9.77 16.20
C ILE A 207 -7.34 -9.36 14.74
N VAL A 208 -8.39 -9.39 13.92
CA VAL A 208 -8.33 -8.96 12.52
C VAL A 208 -7.89 -7.50 12.41
N THR A 209 -8.43 -6.62 13.26
CA THR A 209 -8.05 -5.20 13.33
C THR A 209 -6.56 -5.03 13.65
N VAL A 210 -6.06 -5.78 14.64
CA VAL A 210 -4.64 -5.75 15.02
C VAL A 210 -3.77 -6.26 13.87
N VAL A 211 -4.14 -7.37 13.23
CA VAL A 211 -3.42 -7.92 12.07
C VAL A 211 -3.35 -6.89 10.94
N PHE A 212 -4.46 -6.24 10.59
CA PHE A 212 -4.49 -5.22 9.56
C PHE A 212 -3.61 -4.02 9.92
N THR A 213 -3.69 -3.54 11.18
CA THR A 213 -2.85 -2.44 11.68
C THR A 213 -1.36 -2.78 11.60
N VAL A 214 -0.98 -3.98 11.98
CA VAL A 214 0.38 -4.48 11.88
C VAL A 214 0.82 -4.56 10.41
N MET A 215 0.00 -5.12 9.53
CA MET A 215 0.30 -5.17 8.09
C MET A 215 0.50 -3.77 7.49
N TYR A 216 -0.34 -2.80 7.85
CA TYR A 216 -0.20 -1.42 7.37
C TYR A 216 1.07 -0.75 7.89
N SER A 217 1.53 -1.09 9.08
CA SER A 217 2.70 -0.48 9.69
C SER A 217 4.03 -1.07 9.19
N PHE A 218 4.06 -2.37 8.87
CA PHE A 218 5.31 -3.09 8.63
C PHE A 218 5.56 -3.50 7.18
N ILE A 219 4.50 -3.77 6.38
CA ILE A 219 4.69 -4.25 5.00
C ILE A 219 5.19 -3.14 4.08
N PRO A 220 4.65 -1.89 4.10
CA PRO A 220 5.12 -0.83 3.22
C PRO A 220 6.60 -0.50 3.45
N ASN A 221 7.35 -0.26 2.38
CA ASN A 221 8.75 0.16 2.48
C ASN A 221 8.87 1.68 2.75
N THR A 222 8.11 2.18 3.72
CA THR A 222 8.11 3.58 4.15
C THR A 222 7.74 3.69 5.62
N ARG A 223 7.95 4.85 6.22
CA ARG A 223 7.56 5.10 7.62
C ARG A 223 6.08 5.41 7.70
N VAL A 224 5.32 4.49 8.27
CA VAL A 224 3.89 4.64 8.49
C VAL A 224 3.62 5.14 9.90
N GLN A 225 2.78 6.17 10.02
CA GLN A 225 2.33 6.67 11.33
C GLN A 225 1.37 5.66 11.96
N PHE A 226 1.66 5.23 13.19
CA PHE A 226 0.83 4.24 13.89
C PHE A 226 -0.65 4.65 14.01
N ARG A 227 -0.94 5.94 14.22
CA ARG A 227 -2.31 6.46 14.28
C ARG A 227 -3.06 6.26 12.96
N ALA A 228 -2.43 6.52 11.83
CA ALA A 228 -3.02 6.33 10.51
C ALA A 228 -3.27 4.83 10.24
N ALA A 229 -2.29 3.97 10.53
CA ALA A 229 -2.42 2.53 10.42
C ALA A 229 -3.54 1.98 11.31
N LEU A 230 -3.66 2.46 12.55
CA LEU A 230 -4.70 2.02 13.48
C LEU A 230 -6.11 2.39 12.98
N ILE A 231 -6.33 3.64 12.56
CA ILE A 231 -7.63 4.09 12.04
C ILE A 231 -7.98 3.29 10.76
N GLY A 232 -7.03 3.12 9.85
CA GLY A 232 -7.22 2.28 8.67
C GLY A 232 -7.55 0.83 9.03
N GLY A 233 -6.83 0.24 9.99
CA GLY A 233 -7.04 -1.12 10.48
C GLY A 233 -8.39 -1.34 11.15
N VAL A 234 -8.81 -0.41 12.02
CA VAL A 234 -10.14 -0.44 12.65
C VAL A 234 -11.24 -0.35 11.60
N THR A 235 -11.12 0.59 10.67
CA THR A 235 -12.12 0.78 9.61
C THR A 235 -12.21 -0.47 8.71
N ALA A 236 -11.07 -0.99 8.28
CA ALA A 236 -11.04 -2.22 7.47
C ALA A 236 -11.57 -3.44 8.26
N GLY A 237 -11.24 -3.57 9.54
CA GLY A 237 -11.75 -4.63 10.41
C GLY A 237 -13.27 -4.59 10.56
N ILE A 238 -13.85 -3.40 10.73
CA ILE A 238 -15.30 -3.21 10.77
C ILE A 238 -15.95 -3.59 9.43
N ILE A 239 -15.39 -3.10 8.32
CA ILE A 239 -15.90 -3.41 6.98
C ILE A 239 -15.81 -4.93 6.73
N TRP A 240 -14.70 -5.56 7.09
CA TRP A 240 -14.50 -7.01 6.95
C TRP A 240 -15.54 -7.80 7.77
N ALA A 241 -15.82 -7.38 8.99
CA ALA A 241 -16.84 -7.99 9.83
C ALA A 241 -18.26 -7.86 9.24
N LEU A 242 -18.59 -6.68 8.71
CA LEU A 242 -19.90 -6.42 8.08
C LEU A 242 -20.06 -7.23 6.79
N VAL A 243 -19.06 -7.17 5.91
CA VAL A 243 -19.05 -7.92 4.64
C VAL A 243 -19.09 -9.42 4.93
N GLY A 244 -18.38 -9.90 5.95
CA GLY A 244 -18.41 -11.31 6.37
C GLY A 244 -19.80 -11.78 6.79
N LYS A 245 -20.53 -10.97 7.55
CA LYS A 245 -21.92 -11.29 7.94
C LYS A 245 -22.85 -11.36 6.72
N VAL A 246 -22.75 -10.36 5.82
CA VAL A 246 -23.55 -10.35 4.58
C VAL A 246 -23.19 -11.54 3.70
N PHE A 247 -21.91 -11.83 3.54
CA PHE A 247 -21.42 -12.95 2.75
C PHE A 247 -21.92 -14.30 3.26
N THR A 248 -21.84 -14.50 4.59
CA THR A 248 -22.38 -15.71 5.23
C THR A 248 -23.89 -15.83 5.02
N ALA A 249 -24.64 -14.74 5.16
CA ALA A 249 -26.09 -14.74 4.93
C ALA A 249 -26.45 -15.10 3.49
N VAL A 250 -25.72 -14.56 2.50
CA VAL A 250 -25.91 -14.87 1.07
C VAL A 250 -25.62 -16.35 0.79
N ILE A 251 -24.55 -16.91 1.36
CA ILE A 251 -24.21 -18.33 1.16
C ILE A 251 -25.26 -19.25 1.79
N LEU A 252 -25.71 -18.98 3.03
CA LEU A 252 -26.73 -19.76 3.68
C LEU A 252 -28.05 -19.78 2.88
N TYR A 253 -28.40 -18.65 2.29
CA TYR A 253 -29.58 -18.56 1.41
C TYR A 253 -29.39 -19.33 0.10
N SER A 254 -28.19 -19.24 -0.52
CA SER A 254 -27.88 -19.93 -1.78
C SER A 254 -27.71 -21.45 -1.63
N SER A 255 -27.26 -21.94 -0.48
CA SER A 255 -26.97 -23.37 -0.25
C SER A 255 -28.20 -24.26 -0.37
N GLN A 256 -29.40 -23.71 -0.20
CA GLN A 256 -30.66 -24.43 -0.41
C GLN A 256 -30.94 -24.74 -1.90
N MET A 257 -30.29 -24.06 -2.85
CA MET A 257 -30.51 -24.22 -4.30
C MET A 257 -29.43 -25.04 -5.03
N VAL A 258 -28.28 -25.34 -4.41
CA VAL A 258 -27.06 -25.79 -5.13
C VAL A 258 -26.61 -27.20 -4.71
N ALA A 259 -27.51 -28.15 -4.55
CA ALA A 259 -27.13 -29.54 -4.21
C ALA A 259 -26.31 -30.27 -5.31
N VAL A 260 -26.29 -29.77 -6.55
CA VAL A 260 -25.69 -30.46 -7.71
C VAL A 260 -24.24 -30.06 -7.99
N TYR A 261 -23.78 -28.88 -7.52
CA TYR A 261 -22.45 -28.34 -7.82
C TYR A 261 -21.62 -28.00 -6.58
N THR A 262 -21.76 -28.77 -5.50
CA THR A 262 -21.19 -28.44 -4.18
C THR A 262 -19.68 -28.14 -4.22
N GLY A 263 -18.87 -28.97 -4.88
CA GLY A 263 -17.41 -28.78 -4.93
C GLY A 263 -16.98 -27.51 -5.68
N PHE A 264 -17.59 -27.22 -6.84
CA PHE A 264 -17.27 -26.01 -7.60
C PHE A 264 -17.74 -24.74 -6.87
N ALA A 265 -18.92 -24.79 -6.27
CA ALA A 265 -19.46 -23.67 -5.49
C ALA A 265 -18.55 -23.30 -4.31
N ILE A 266 -17.96 -24.29 -3.63
CA ILE A 266 -17.03 -24.10 -2.53
C ILE A 266 -15.76 -23.35 -2.99
N VAL A 267 -15.16 -23.80 -4.10
CA VAL A 267 -13.95 -23.16 -4.65
C VAL A 267 -14.23 -21.72 -5.07
N LEU A 268 -15.36 -21.50 -5.76
CA LEU A 268 -15.74 -20.14 -6.22
C LEU A 268 -16.04 -19.22 -5.03
N THR A 269 -16.73 -19.71 -4.03
CA THR A 269 -17.07 -18.98 -2.80
C THR A 269 -15.80 -18.61 -2.04
N THR A 270 -14.85 -19.55 -1.92
CA THR A 270 -13.54 -19.30 -1.30
C THR A 270 -12.78 -18.20 -2.05
N LEU A 271 -12.74 -18.29 -3.38
CA LEU A 271 -12.10 -17.30 -4.24
C LEU A 271 -12.69 -15.90 -4.01
N ILE A 272 -14.03 -15.80 -4.00
CA ILE A 272 -14.72 -14.51 -3.78
C ILE A 272 -14.42 -13.98 -2.38
N TRP A 273 -14.44 -14.84 -1.35
CA TRP A 273 -14.14 -14.42 0.02
C TRP A 273 -12.71 -13.91 0.18
N VAL A 274 -11.73 -14.63 -0.37
CA VAL A 274 -10.32 -14.22 -0.34
C VAL A 274 -10.13 -12.93 -1.12
N TYR A 275 -10.76 -12.78 -2.29
CA TYR A 275 -10.74 -11.54 -3.06
C TYR A 275 -11.30 -10.35 -2.26
N LEU A 276 -12.49 -10.51 -1.65
CA LEU A 276 -13.10 -9.46 -0.84
C LEU A 276 -12.22 -9.08 0.37
N SER A 277 -11.61 -10.08 1.02
CA SER A 277 -10.71 -9.85 2.15
C SER A 277 -9.49 -9.02 1.74
N TRP A 278 -8.85 -9.34 0.60
CA TRP A 278 -7.73 -8.55 0.07
C TRP A 278 -8.16 -7.15 -0.36
N LEU A 279 -9.32 -7.03 -1.00
CA LEU A 279 -9.86 -5.74 -1.43
C LEU A 279 -10.12 -4.81 -0.23
N ILE A 280 -10.76 -5.32 0.82
CA ILE A 280 -11.03 -4.57 2.06
C ILE A 280 -9.71 -4.15 2.72
N LEU A 281 -8.75 -5.04 2.78
CA LEU A 281 -7.43 -4.78 3.34
C LEU A 281 -6.69 -3.68 2.56
N LEU A 282 -6.72 -3.70 1.22
CA LEU A 282 -6.10 -2.65 0.39
C LEU A 282 -6.85 -1.31 0.50
N ILE A 283 -8.18 -1.32 0.59
CA ILE A 283 -8.98 -0.09 0.83
C ILE A 283 -8.63 0.52 2.20
N GLY A 284 -8.47 -0.29 3.24
CA GLY A 284 -8.04 0.18 4.55
C GLY A 284 -6.61 0.75 4.55
N ALA A 285 -5.69 0.13 3.80
CA ALA A 285 -4.35 0.66 3.59
C ALA A 285 -4.39 2.02 2.85
N GLN A 286 -5.24 2.15 1.83
CA GLN A 286 -5.45 3.40 1.10
C GLN A 286 -6.02 4.50 2.01
N LEU A 287 -6.95 4.15 2.92
CA LEU A 287 -7.44 5.08 3.93
C LEU A 287 -6.32 5.53 4.86
N ALA A 288 -5.50 4.60 5.37
CA ALA A 288 -4.35 4.92 6.21
C ALA A 288 -3.36 5.85 5.48
N PHE A 289 -3.10 5.61 4.20
CA PHE A 289 -2.27 6.48 3.37
C PHE A 289 -2.85 7.89 3.27
N TYR A 290 -4.15 8.04 2.99
CA TYR A 290 -4.80 9.35 2.90
C TYR A 290 -4.85 10.10 4.24
N LEU A 291 -4.98 9.39 5.37
CA LEU A 291 -4.92 9.99 6.70
C LEU A 291 -3.52 10.55 7.01
N GLN A 292 -2.49 9.87 6.55
CA GLN A 292 -1.09 10.33 6.70
C GLN A 292 -0.73 11.44 5.71
N PHE A 293 -1.28 11.39 4.50
CA PHE A 293 -0.97 12.30 3.40
C PHE A 293 -2.25 12.91 2.77
N PRO A 294 -2.94 13.82 3.48
CA PRO A 294 -4.21 14.39 3.02
C PRO A 294 -4.12 15.14 1.67
N GLN A 295 -2.95 15.62 1.30
CA GLN A 295 -2.71 16.29 0.02
C GLN A 295 -3.00 15.40 -1.20
N TYR A 296 -2.94 14.07 -1.03
CA TYR A 296 -3.23 13.12 -2.11
C TYR A 296 -4.72 12.80 -2.30
N LEU A 297 -5.58 13.24 -1.38
CA LEU A 297 -7.04 13.00 -1.49
C LEU A 297 -7.62 13.50 -2.82
N ARG A 298 -7.15 14.65 -3.31
CA ARG A 298 -7.68 15.29 -4.54
C ARG A 298 -7.20 14.60 -5.82
N HIS A 299 -6.03 13.97 -5.81
CA HIS A 299 -5.35 13.54 -7.04
C HIS A 299 -5.42 12.02 -7.29
N GLY A 300 -5.88 11.23 -6.33
CA GLY A 300 -5.98 9.77 -6.45
C GLY A 300 -4.65 9.11 -6.83
N HIS A 301 -4.72 8.00 -7.56
CA HIS A 301 -3.58 7.31 -8.16
C HIS A 301 -3.21 7.86 -9.55
N GLY A 302 -3.95 8.83 -10.06
CA GLY A 302 -3.57 9.52 -11.29
C GLY A 302 -2.16 10.06 -11.20
N SER A 303 -1.38 9.96 -12.26
CA SER A 303 -0.08 10.61 -12.35
C SER A 303 -0.30 12.11 -12.11
N ILE A 304 0.16 12.59 -10.95
CA ILE A 304 0.23 14.02 -10.72
C ILE A 304 1.42 14.49 -11.55
N GLU A 305 1.19 14.69 -12.84
CA GLU A 305 2.16 15.30 -13.72
C GLU A 305 2.00 16.81 -13.64
N LEU A 306 3.08 17.46 -13.30
CA LEU A 306 3.16 18.89 -13.45
C LEU A 306 3.05 19.23 -14.94
N SER A 307 2.28 20.26 -15.28
CA SER A 307 2.35 20.81 -16.64
C SER A 307 3.80 21.17 -16.96
N GLU A 308 4.16 21.26 -18.23
CA GLU A 308 5.53 21.63 -18.60
C GLU A 308 5.93 22.99 -17.97
N SER A 309 5.01 23.95 -17.94
CA SER A 309 5.22 25.23 -17.27
C SER A 309 5.42 25.11 -15.77
N ASP A 310 4.57 24.31 -15.08
CA ASP A 310 4.70 24.11 -13.62
C ASP A 310 5.97 23.36 -13.27
N ARG A 311 6.45 22.47 -14.15
CA ARG A 311 7.71 21.75 -13.99
C ARG A 311 8.90 22.68 -14.06
N GLU A 312 8.88 23.65 -14.98
CA GLU A 312 9.90 24.68 -15.09
C GLU A 312 9.91 25.59 -13.86
N HIS A 313 8.73 26.05 -13.42
CA HIS A 313 8.61 26.83 -12.19
C HIS A 313 9.10 26.06 -10.96
N ALA A 314 8.69 24.80 -10.81
CA ALA A 314 9.13 23.95 -9.70
C ALA A 314 10.65 23.74 -9.73
N GLY A 315 11.23 23.47 -10.91
CA GLY A 315 12.67 23.26 -11.04
C GLY A 315 13.49 24.50 -10.71
N LEU A 316 13.09 25.67 -11.20
CA LEU A 316 13.73 26.95 -10.86
C LEU A 316 13.60 27.25 -9.35
N SER A 317 12.42 27.02 -8.76
CA SER A 317 12.18 27.23 -7.32
C SER A 317 13.04 26.29 -6.47
N VAL A 318 13.15 25.02 -6.85
CA VAL A 318 14.02 24.03 -6.19
C VAL A 318 15.48 24.50 -6.23
N MET A 319 15.96 24.88 -7.41
CA MET A 319 17.35 25.35 -7.58
C MET A 319 17.62 26.62 -6.78
N TYR A 320 16.67 27.54 -6.76
CA TYR A 320 16.74 28.77 -5.97
C TYR A 320 16.86 28.45 -4.46
N LEU A 321 15.96 27.63 -3.90
CA LEU A 321 15.97 27.29 -2.46
C LEU A 321 17.26 26.59 -2.07
N ILE A 322 17.71 25.60 -2.85
CA ILE A 322 18.94 24.86 -2.59
C ILE A 322 20.15 25.79 -2.70
N GLY A 323 20.22 26.61 -3.74
CA GLY A 323 21.35 27.52 -3.96
C GLY A 323 21.44 28.62 -2.93
N ARG A 324 20.30 29.24 -2.56
CA ARG A 324 20.22 30.31 -1.55
C ARG A 324 20.71 29.82 -0.17
N ASP A 325 20.17 28.70 0.29
CA ASP A 325 20.50 28.20 1.64
C ASP A 325 21.91 27.58 1.69
N TYR A 326 22.40 27.02 0.58
CA TYR A 326 23.78 26.59 0.44
C TYR A 326 24.75 27.77 0.53
N ALA A 327 24.50 28.88 -0.18
CA ALA A 327 25.31 30.06 -0.14
C ALA A 327 25.30 30.75 1.25
N ALA A 328 24.16 30.67 1.95
CA ALA A 328 24.00 31.24 3.28
C ALA A 328 24.47 30.31 4.44
N GLY A 329 24.90 29.08 4.14
CA GLY A 329 25.26 28.08 5.17
C GLY A 329 24.10 27.67 6.08
N LYS A 330 22.83 27.85 5.66
CA LYS A 330 21.62 27.69 6.47
C LYS A 330 21.07 26.26 6.56
N GLY A 331 21.80 25.27 6.04
CA GLY A 331 21.39 23.88 6.11
C GLY A 331 20.98 23.31 4.75
N TYR A 332 20.58 22.03 4.76
CA TYR A 332 20.36 21.26 3.53
C TYR A 332 18.88 20.96 3.32
N TRP A 333 18.48 20.88 2.06
CA TRP A 333 17.15 20.51 1.64
C TRP A 333 17.05 19.01 1.33
N ASN A 334 15.96 18.39 1.72
CA ASN A 334 15.57 17.05 1.29
C ASN A 334 14.25 17.11 0.51
N ALA A 335 13.92 16.03 -0.19
CA ALA A 335 12.71 15.96 -1.01
C ALA A 335 11.43 16.32 -0.24
N GLY A 336 11.31 15.87 1.02
CA GLY A 336 10.14 16.14 1.85
C GLY A 336 9.99 17.61 2.25
N ARG A 337 11.10 18.29 2.60
CA ARG A 337 11.08 19.73 2.92
C ARG A 337 10.78 20.58 1.69
N LEU A 338 11.38 20.24 0.53
CA LEU A 338 11.09 20.92 -0.74
C LEU A 338 9.62 20.78 -1.13
N ALA A 339 9.07 19.58 -1.00
CA ALA A 339 7.66 19.31 -1.28
C ALA A 339 6.72 20.13 -0.38
N ALA A 340 7.04 20.26 0.89
CA ALA A 340 6.27 21.04 1.86
C ALA A 340 6.37 22.54 1.62
N GLU A 341 7.56 23.05 1.30
CA GLU A 341 7.81 24.49 1.06
C GLU A 341 7.13 24.97 -0.22
N LEU A 342 7.18 24.15 -1.27
CA LEU A 342 6.60 24.48 -2.56
C LEU A 342 5.11 24.12 -2.68
N ASP A 343 4.53 23.50 -1.65
CA ASP A 343 3.17 22.94 -1.66
C ASP A 343 2.92 22.01 -2.88
N ILE A 344 3.98 21.29 -3.29
CA ILE A 344 3.94 20.34 -4.40
C ILE A 344 4.01 18.92 -3.82
N PRO A 345 3.09 18.02 -4.20
CA PRO A 345 3.17 16.61 -3.80
C PRO A 345 4.54 15.99 -4.16
N GLY A 346 5.15 15.27 -3.22
CA GLY A 346 6.50 14.71 -3.43
C GLY A 346 6.62 13.84 -4.68
N ILE A 347 5.53 13.14 -5.08
CA ILE A 347 5.50 12.33 -6.31
C ILE A 347 5.58 13.19 -7.59
N ALA A 348 5.02 14.41 -7.57
CA ALA A 348 5.11 15.34 -8.69
C ALA A 348 6.48 16.03 -8.71
N LEU A 349 7.10 16.21 -7.54
CA LEU A 349 8.42 16.82 -7.41
C LEU A 349 9.55 15.83 -7.72
N ALA A 350 9.37 14.54 -7.46
CA ALA A 350 10.40 13.52 -7.68
C ALA A 350 10.95 13.48 -9.11
N PRO A 351 10.13 13.54 -10.18
CA PRO A 351 10.64 13.64 -11.55
C PRO A 351 11.45 14.91 -11.83
N VAL A 352 11.11 16.03 -11.18
CA VAL A 352 11.84 17.29 -11.28
C VAL A 352 13.23 17.13 -10.67
N LEU A 353 13.31 16.62 -9.43
CA LEU A 353 14.58 16.36 -8.75
C LEU A 353 15.45 15.37 -9.53
N ALA A 354 14.86 14.31 -10.08
CA ALA A 354 15.59 13.33 -10.88
C ALA A 354 16.13 13.91 -12.19
N ARG A 355 15.47 14.89 -12.81
CA ARG A 355 15.98 15.59 -14.00
C ARG A 355 17.12 16.53 -13.63
N LEU A 356 16.99 17.30 -12.56
CA LEU A 356 18.05 18.20 -12.08
C LEU A 356 19.31 17.42 -11.66
N GLU A 357 19.14 16.27 -10.99
CA GLU A 357 20.25 15.40 -10.58
C GLU A 357 20.97 14.79 -11.78
N ARG A 358 20.23 14.28 -12.78
CA ARG A 358 20.82 13.76 -14.03
C ARG A 358 21.50 14.85 -14.86
N GLY A 359 21.00 16.08 -14.82
CA GLY A 359 21.64 17.23 -15.41
C GLY A 359 22.91 17.69 -14.68
N GLY A 360 23.25 17.06 -13.54
CA GLY A 360 24.38 17.45 -12.71
C GLY A 360 24.22 18.82 -12.05
N LEU A 361 22.97 19.28 -11.90
CA LEU A 361 22.65 20.57 -11.31
C LEU A 361 22.48 20.48 -9.79
N ILE A 362 22.02 19.32 -9.30
CA ILE A 362 21.99 18.96 -7.87
C ILE A 362 22.65 17.60 -7.65
N VAL A 363 23.16 17.38 -6.45
CA VAL A 363 23.73 16.09 -6.02
C VAL A 363 23.09 15.70 -4.69
N ALA A 364 22.62 14.44 -4.61
CA ALA A 364 22.15 13.87 -3.35
C ALA A 364 23.34 13.44 -2.49
N THR A 365 23.40 13.89 -1.24
CA THR A 365 24.38 13.45 -0.25
C THR A 365 23.94 12.14 0.39
N GLY A 366 24.83 11.44 1.10
CA GLY A 366 24.54 10.18 1.78
C GLY A 366 23.43 10.25 2.86
N LYS A 367 22.93 11.45 3.18
CA LYS A 367 21.78 11.70 4.08
C LYS A 367 20.50 12.09 3.34
N GLU A 368 20.41 11.77 2.04
CA GLU A 368 19.28 12.16 1.16
C GLU A 368 19.03 13.68 1.12
N GLN A 369 20.07 14.47 1.31
CA GLN A 369 20.03 15.92 1.25
C GLN A 369 20.60 16.38 -0.09
N PHE A 370 20.03 17.45 -0.66
CA PHE A 370 20.46 18.00 -1.93
C PHE A 370 21.35 19.21 -1.74
N VAL A 371 22.41 19.26 -2.54
CA VAL A 371 23.32 20.41 -2.66
C VAL A 371 23.48 20.77 -4.15
N PRO A 372 23.88 22.01 -4.51
CA PRO A 372 24.20 22.34 -5.90
C PRO A 372 25.31 21.41 -6.41
N GLY A 373 25.16 20.87 -7.62
CA GLY A 373 26.15 19.99 -8.27
C GLY A 373 27.41 20.71 -8.75
N ARG A 374 27.34 22.03 -8.87
CA ARG A 374 28.42 22.93 -9.30
C ARG A 374 28.29 24.25 -8.54
N ASP A 375 29.32 25.14 -8.68
CA ASP A 375 29.22 26.50 -8.18
C ASP A 375 27.97 27.20 -8.75
N PRO A 376 27.11 27.81 -7.90
CA PRO A 376 25.93 28.53 -8.35
C PRO A 376 26.22 29.63 -9.41
N ALA A 377 27.41 30.20 -9.42
CA ALA A 377 27.85 31.14 -10.47
C ALA A 377 28.08 30.46 -11.84
N GLY A 378 28.36 29.18 -11.85
CA GLY A 378 28.55 28.35 -13.05
C GLY A 378 27.31 27.59 -13.52
N ILE A 379 26.17 27.73 -12.84
CA ILE A 379 24.89 27.15 -13.24
C ILE A 379 24.07 28.21 -13.94
N LEU A 380 23.91 28.11 -15.25
CA LEU A 380 23.10 29.05 -16.02
C LEU A 380 21.60 28.72 -15.86
N LEU A 381 20.73 29.72 -15.90
CA LEU A 381 19.28 29.51 -15.89
C LEU A 381 18.81 28.67 -17.09
N THR A 382 19.47 28.82 -18.22
CA THR A 382 19.25 28.02 -19.42
C THR A 382 19.59 26.53 -19.18
N ASP A 383 20.64 26.21 -18.43
CA ASP A 383 21.00 24.82 -18.10
C ASP A 383 19.88 24.14 -17.27
N ILE A 384 19.28 24.89 -16.35
CA ILE A 384 18.16 24.40 -15.54
C ILE A 384 16.95 24.10 -16.42
N LEU A 385 16.56 25.01 -17.28
CA LEU A 385 15.43 24.85 -18.20
C LEU A 385 15.68 23.70 -19.20
N ASP A 386 16.89 23.63 -19.77
CA ASP A 386 17.28 22.54 -20.68
C ASP A 386 17.24 21.16 -20.00
N ALA A 387 17.68 21.04 -18.74
CA ALA A 387 17.59 19.82 -17.99
C ALA A 387 16.14 19.39 -17.76
N LEU A 388 15.23 20.32 -17.52
CA LEU A 388 13.81 20.05 -17.28
C LEU A 388 13.06 19.69 -18.57
N ARG A 389 13.42 20.28 -19.71
CA ARG A 389 12.78 20.07 -21.03
C ARG A 389 13.32 18.85 -21.75
N ASN A 390 14.65 18.70 -21.82
CA ASN A 390 15.31 17.79 -22.76
C ASN A 390 15.74 16.45 -22.16
N LEU A 391 15.81 16.30 -20.83
CA LEU A 391 16.18 15.03 -20.21
C LEU A 391 15.02 14.03 -20.28
N ARG A 392 15.11 13.10 -21.23
CA ARG A 392 14.16 12.00 -21.41
C ARG A 392 14.31 11.01 -20.25
N ILE A 393 13.19 10.74 -19.54
CA ILE A 393 13.11 9.77 -18.47
C ILE A 393 12.39 8.54 -19.03
N GLY A 394 13.13 7.45 -19.33
CA GLY A 394 12.57 6.18 -19.74
C GLY A 394 13.23 5.54 -20.95
N ARG A 395 13.04 4.23 -21.11
CA ARG A 395 13.64 3.40 -22.20
C ARG A 395 12.90 3.50 -23.53
N LEU A 396 11.69 4.04 -23.57
CA LEU A 396 10.86 4.17 -24.77
C LEU A 396 10.74 5.67 -25.13
N ALA A 397 11.75 6.20 -25.82
CA ALA A 397 11.63 7.51 -26.45
C ALA A 397 11.02 7.32 -27.85
N VAL A 398 9.81 7.82 -28.05
CA VAL A 398 9.27 7.96 -29.39
C VAL A 398 10.03 9.13 -30.06
N GLU A 399 10.71 8.85 -31.15
CA GLU A 399 11.30 9.89 -31.99
C GLU A 399 10.17 10.60 -32.76
N VAL A 400 9.94 11.85 -32.41
CA VAL A 400 9.05 12.70 -33.19
C VAL A 400 9.85 13.27 -34.37
N HIS A 401 9.36 13.07 -35.59
CA HIS A 401 9.90 13.69 -36.78
C HIS A 401 9.12 15.00 -37.08
N PRO A 402 9.59 16.15 -36.56
CA PRO A 402 8.84 17.38 -36.71
C PRO A 402 8.91 17.89 -38.13
N VAL A 403 7.84 18.52 -38.60
CA VAL A 403 7.83 19.18 -39.91
C VAL A 403 8.76 20.42 -39.91
N PRO A 404 9.38 20.77 -41.06
CA PRO A 404 10.35 21.88 -41.12
C PRO A 404 9.84 23.20 -40.54
N ALA A 405 8.55 23.52 -40.78
CA ALA A 405 7.93 24.73 -40.25
C ALA A 405 7.93 24.78 -38.72
N ALA A 406 7.64 23.62 -38.05
CA ALA A 406 7.67 23.52 -36.60
C ALA A 406 9.10 23.63 -36.03
N ILE A 407 10.09 23.06 -36.71
CA ILE A 407 11.51 23.22 -36.37
C ILE A 407 11.92 24.71 -36.37
N HIS A 408 11.53 25.44 -37.41
CA HIS A 408 11.86 26.86 -37.52
C HIS A 408 11.26 27.70 -36.38
N VAL A 409 10.00 27.45 -36.00
CA VAL A 409 9.36 28.14 -34.87
C VAL A 409 10.06 27.81 -33.56
N MET A 410 10.34 26.53 -33.30
CA MET A 410 10.99 26.13 -32.05
C MET A 410 12.42 26.65 -31.94
N SER A 411 13.18 26.66 -33.03
CA SER A 411 14.53 27.26 -33.02
C SER A 411 14.51 28.77 -32.73
N GLY A 412 13.47 29.48 -33.18
CA GLY A 412 13.24 30.87 -32.82
C GLY A 412 13.00 31.08 -31.32
N VAL A 413 12.16 30.24 -30.73
CA VAL A 413 11.90 30.28 -29.28
C VAL A 413 13.16 29.99 -28.45
N GLU A 414 13.93 28.97 -28.83
CA GLU A 414 15.21 28.66 -28.16
C GLU A 414 16.22 29.80 -28.27
N THR A 415 16.31 30.42 -29.44
CA THR A 415 17.20 31.57 -29.65
C THR A 415 16.80 32.75 -28.77
N ALA A 416 15.51 33.09 -28.71
CA ALA A 416 15.00 34.17 -27.88
C ALA A 416 15.24 33.90 -26.38
N MET A 417 15.03 32.66 -25.92
CA MET A 417 15.31 32.27 -24.56
C MET A 417 16.80 32.40 -24.21
N ARG A 418 17.70 31.90 -25.06
CA ARG A 418 19.14 32.03 -24.87
C ARG A 418 19.63 33.50 -24.94
N GLN A 419 19.07 34.32 -25.79
CA GLN A 419 19.37 35.75 -25.83
C GLN A 419 18.97 36.47 -24.55
N ARG A 420 17.83 36.08 -23.93
CA ARG A 420 17.34 36.74 -22.72
C ARG A 420 17.97 36.21 -21.43
N LEU A 421 18.22 34.91 -21.33
CA LEU A 421 18.64 34.22 -20.08
C LEU A 421 20.07 33.67 -20.15
N GLY A 422 20.70 33.63 -21.32
CA GLY A 422 21.94 32.89 -21.54
C GLY A 422 23.16 33.37 -20.75
N THR A 423 23.11 34.54 -20.16
CA THR A 423 24.18 35.08 -19.30
C THR A 423 23.80 35.09 -17.82
N GLN A 424 22.55 34.77 -17.48
CA GLN A 424 22.08 34.79 -16.10
C GLN A 424 22.38 33.45 -15.40
N SER A 425 23.02 33.51 -14.24
CA SER A 425 23.36 32.40 -13.42
C SER A 425 22.36 32.19 -12.25
N LEU A 426 22.42 31.04 -11.59
CA LEU A 426 21.68 30.79 -10.37
C LEU A 426 22.06 31.80 -9.26
N LYS A 427 23.32 32.22 -9.23
CA LYS A 427 23.78 33.26 -8.31
C LYS A 427 23.08 34.60 -8.57
N ASP A 428 22.89 34.99 -9.84
CA ASP A 428 22.19 36.22 -10.19
C ASP A 428 20.71 36.14 -9.80
N LEU A 429 20.07 34.98 -9.98
CA LEU A 429 18.70 34.75 -9.53
C LEU A 429 18.55 34.91 -8.02
N ILE A 430 19.51 34.41 -7.25
CA ILE A 430 19.52 34.51 -5.78
C ILE A 430 19.73 35.96 -5.35
N ALA A 431 20.62 36.71 -6.05
CA ALA A 431 20.90 38.09 -5.74
C ALA A 431 19.75 39.05 -6.09
N ALA A 432 18.91 38.71 -7.06
CA ALA A 432 17.76 39.53 -7.47
C ALA A 432 16.62 39.56 -6.43
N ASP A 433 16.58 38.62 -5.48
CA ASP A 433 15.54 38.50 -4.45
C ASP A 433 16.05 38.95 -3.04
N THR A 434 17.31 39.41 -2.96
CA THR A 434 17.93 39.97 -1.74
C THR A 434 17.92 41.47 -1.79
#